data_6cd80cb50fd8bca04856b8c01d945cf9
#
_entry.id   6cd80cb50fd8bca04856b8c01d945cf9
#
_cell.length_a   1.000
_cell.length_b   1.000
_cell.length_c   1.000
_cell.angle_alpha   90.00
_cell.angle_beta   90.00
_cell.angle_gamma   90.00
#
_symmetry.space_group_name_H-M   'P 1'
#
loop_
_entity.id
_entity.type
_entity.pdbx_description
1 polymer ?
#
loop_
_entity_poly.entity_id
_entity_poly.type
_entity_poly.pdbx_seq_one_letter_code
_entity_poly.pdbx_strand_id
1 'polypeptide(L)'
;LKGIGGSAGYGIGKVVIISDGKPEYKQHTVTDTDAELQRFENAMEVFVEKTQKMADAMKEKVGEHNAEILEGHIVLISDPFMQDQVKELIGNGECAEAAVDSVCDMFVSMFSQVDDELTRQRATDVGDIRVRMLKILTGTPDINIGDVPAGTVIVAKDLTPSMTAGIVKENVAGII
;
A
#
# COMPACT_ATOMS: atom_id res chain seq x y z
N LEU A 1 -11.44 -25.87 6.03
CA LEU A 1 -11.71 -24.68 5.23
C LEU A 1 -12.28 -25.14 3.87
N LYS A 2 -13.35 -24.48 3.40
CA LYS A 2 -13.81 -24.62 2.01
C LYS A 2 -13.24 -23.42 1.24
N GLY A 3 -12.59 -23.72 0.11
CA GLY A 3 -12.01 -22.71 -0.78
C GLY A 3 -12.25 -23.09 -2.24
N ILE A 4 -11.95 -22.15 -3.14
CA ILE A 4 -11.94 -22.37 -4.58
C ILE A 4 -10.48 -22.52 -4.97
N GLY A 5 -10.13 -23.64 -5.65
CA GLY A 5 -8.77 -23.87 -6.13
C GLY A 5 -8.43 -22.88 -7.26
N GLY A 6 -7.44 -22.01 -7.04
CA GLY A 6 -6.95 -21.08 -8.07
C GLY A 6 -5.97 -21.71 -9.05
N SER A 7 -5.30 -22.80 -8.65
CA SER A 7 -4.37 -23.57 -9.49
C SER A 7 -4.37 -25.02 -9.09
N ALA A 8 -3.99 -25.90 -10.02
CA ALA A 8 -3.80 -27.33 -9.75
C ALA A 8 -2.45 -27.56 -9.07
N GLY A 9 -2.43 -28.42 -8.03
CA GLY A 9 -1.19 -28.82 -7.36
C GLY A 9 -1.35 -28.92 -5.83
N TYR A 10 -0.25 -29.26 -5.18
CA TYR A 10 -0.14 -29.33 -3.73
C TYR A 10 1.07 -28.49 -3.30
N GLY A 11 0.85 -27.53 -2.41
CA GLY A 11 1.91 -26.78 -1.75
C GLY A 11 2.04 -27.22 -0.29
N ILE A 12 3.23 -27.64 0.14
CA ILE A 12 3.51 -28.01 1.53
C ILE A 12 4.61 -27.09 2.05
N GLY A 13 4.36 -26.43 3.17
CA GLY A 13 5.34 -25.51 3.72
C GLY A 13 4.94 -24.90 5.06
N LYS A 14 5.81 -24.04 5.59
CA LYS A 14 5.49 -23.24 6.77
C LYS A 14 4.50 -22.13 6.41
N VAL A 15 3.49 -21.94 7.24
CA VAL A 15 2.48 -20.90 7.07
C VAL A 15 3.03 -19.57 7.56
N VAL A 16 2.93 -18.55 6.72
CA VAL A 16 3.12 -17.15 7.08
C VAL A 16 1.80 -16.43 6.81
N ILE A 17 1.24 -15.85 7.87
CA ILE A 17 0.00 -15.07 7.77
C ILE A 17 0.40 -13.62 7.51
N ILE A 18 -0.02 -13.10 6.37
CA ILE A 18 0.14 -11.69 6.03
C ILE A 18 -1.09 -10.96 6.54
N SER A 19 -0.87 -10.04 7.46
CA SER A 19 -1.91 -9.14 7.93
C SER A 19 -1.79 -7.81 7.18
N ASP A 20 -2.75 -7.54 6.33
CA ASP A 20 -2.86 -6.29 5.57
C ASP A 20 -3.48 -5.16 6.39
N GLY A 21 -3.54 -5.35 7.69
CA GLY A 21 -4.13 -4.39 8.58
C GLY A 21 -3.45 -3.03 8.44
N LYS A 22 -4.27 -2.00 8.21
CA LYS A 22 -3.89 -0.62 8.43
C LYS A 22 -3.19 -0.53 9.79
N PRO A 23 -1.97 0.07 9.87
CA PRO A 23 -1.29 0.21 11.14
C PRO A 23 -2.16 1.00 12.11
N GLU A 24 -2.18 0.55 13.36
CA GLU A 24 -2.82 1.33 14.41
C GLU A 24 -1.97 2.56 14.72
N TYR A 25 -2.61 3.70 14.79
CA TYR A 25 -1.99 4.95 15.22
C TYR A 25 -2.89 5.68 16.22
N LYS A 26 -2.29 6.50 17.07
CA LYS A 26 -3.03 7.30 18.04
C LYS A 26 -3.25 8.70 17.46
N GLN A 27 -4.50 9.00 17.15
CA GLN A 27 -4.87 10.36 16.75
C GLN A 27 -4.58 11.36 17.88
N HIS A 28 -3.96 12.47 17.54
CA HIS A 28 -3.64 13.55 18.47
C HIS A 28 -3.64 14.90 17.73
N THR A 29 -3.81 15.96 18.49
CA THR A 29 -3.71 17.32 17.95
C THR A 29 -2.25 17.75 17.90
N VAL A 30 -1.84 18.28 16.78
CA VAL A 30 -0.48 18.80 16.53
C VAL A 30 -0.45 20.29 16.86
N THR A 31 0.58 20.71 17.58
CA THR A 31 0.81 22.14 17.92
C THR A 31 1.84 22.78 17.00
N ASP A 32 2.80 22.01 16.50
CA ASP A 32 3.80 22.45 15.51
C ASP A 32 3.43 21.86 14.14
N THR A 33 2.56 22.58 13.44
CA THR A 33 2.05 22.16 12.13
C THR A 33 3.13 22.18 11.05
N ASP A 34 4.14 23.06 11.17
CA ASP A 34 5.23 23.14 10.20
C ASP A 34 6.13 21.88 10.29
N ALA A 35 6.46 21.46 11.51
CA ALA A 35 7.22 20.22 11.70
C ALA A 35 6.44 18.98 11.21
N GLU A 36 5.13 18.96 11.40
CA GLU A 36 4.28 17.87 10.95
C GLU A 36 4.12 17.84 9.43
N LEU A 37 4.00 18.99 8.78
CA LEU A 37 4.03 19.12 7.32
C LEU A 37 5.36 18.57 6.77
N GLN A 38 6.48 18.94 7.38
CA GLN A 38 7.78 18.41 6.95
C GLN A 38 7.87 16.89 7.15
N ARG A 39 7.28 16.35 8.23
CA ARG A 39 7.20 14.89 8.46
C ARG A 39 6.40 14.19 7.38
N PHE A 40 5.28 14.76 6.97
CA PHE A 40 4.46 14.27 5.87
C PHE A 40 5.24 14.31 4.54
N GLU A 41 5.90 15.43 4.22
CA GLU A 41 6.68 15.57 2.98
C GLU A 41 7.84 14.57 2.91
N ASN A 42 8.54 14.38 4.02
CA ASN A 42 9.59 13.34 4.10
C ASN A 42 9.01 11.91 3.90
N ALA A 43 7.83 11.63 4.44
CA ALA A 43 7.16 10.35 4.25
C ALA A 43 6.74 10.15 2.79
N MET A 44 6.31 11.20 2.11
CA MET A 44 6.02 11.20 0.67
C MET A 44 7.25 10.86 -0.17
N GLU A 45 8.40 11.48 0.12
CA GLU A 45 9.65 11.18 -0.58
C GLU A 45 10.05 9.70 -0.41
N VAL A 46 9.98 9.20 0.83
CA VAL A 46 10.24 7.78 1.13
C VAL A 46 9.28 6.85 0.40
N PHE A 47 7.98 7.21 0.32
CA PHE A 47 6.98 6.43 -0.41
C PHE A 47 7.33 6.35 -1.89
N VAL A 48 7.62 7.49 -2.52
CA VAL A 48 7.94 7.57 -3.96
C VAL A 48 9.20 6.77 -4.26
N GLU A 49 10.28 6.94 -3.47
CA GLU A 49 11.53 6.20 -3.66
C GLU A 49 11.34 4.69 -3.54
N LYS A 50 10.65 4.23 -2.50
CA LYS A 50 10.36 2.80 -2.31
C LYS A 50 9.49 2.24 -3.44
N THR A 51 8.47 2.98 -3.85
CA THR A 51 7.55 2.54 -4.91
C THR A 51 8.26 2.46 -6.26
N GLN A 52 9.12 3.42 -6.58
CA GLN A 52 9.89 3.40 -7.81
C GLN A 52 10.84 2.18 -7.85
N LYS A 53 11.55 1.89 -6.75
CA LYS A 53 12.39 0.69 -6.65
C LYS A 53 11.59 -0.60 -6.86
N MET A 54 10.36 -0.65 -6.33
CA MET A 54 9.48 -1.80 -6.53
C MET A 54 9.02 -1.91 -7.98
N ALA A 55 8.66 -0.81 -8.62
CA ALA A 55 8.27 -0.76 -10.03
C ALA A 55 9.42 -1.22 -10.94
N ASP A 56 10.62 -0.72 -10.71
CA ASP A 56 11.83 -1.10 -11.47
C ASP A 56 12.11 -2.60 -11.34
N ALA A 57 12.07 -3.14 -10.13
CA ALA A 57 12.26 -4.58 -9.88
C ALA A 57 11.14 -5.43 -10.51
N MET A 58 9.90 -4.93 -10.53
CA MET A 58 8.78 -5.61 -11.17
C MET A 58 8.92 -5.61 -12.68
N LYS A 59 9.34 -4.50 -13.27
CA LYS A 59 9.60 -4.38 -14.70
C LYS A 59 10.60 -5.41 -15.20
N GLU A 60 11.68 -5.63 -14.44
CA GLU A 60 12.69 -6.63 -14.77
C GLU A 60 12.18 -8.07 -14.68
N LYS A 61 11.30 -8.38 -13.69
CA LYS A 61 10.86 -9.74 -13.40
C LYS A 61 9.64 -10.19 -14.22
N VAL A 62 8.66 -9.32 -14.39
CA VAL A 62 7.33 -9.68 -14.93
C VAL A 62 6.85 -8.78 -16.06
N GLY A 63 7.63 -7.77 -16.43
CA GLY A 63 7.38 -6.89 -17.58
C GLY A 63 6.75 -5.54 -17.23
N GLU A 64 6.75 -4.67 -18.23
CA GLU A 64 6.41 -3.24 -18.11
C GLU A 64 4.99 -2.99 -17.62
N HIS A 65 4.02 -3.70 -18.17
CA HIS A 65 2.60 -3.51 -17.85
C HIS A 65 2.27 -3.69 -16.36
N ASN A 66 2.95 -4.59 -15.67
CA ASN A 66 2.74 -4.78 -14.23
C ASN A 66 3.39 -3.67 -13.39
N ALA A 67 4.48 -3.07 -13.87
CA ALA A 67 5.12 -1.94 -13.22
C ALA A 67 4.27 -0.66 -13.29
N GLU A 68 3.49 -0.46 -14.36
CA GLU A 68 2.60 0.67 -14.56
C GLU A 68 1.60 0.88 -13.41
N ILE A 69 1.20 -0.20 -12.73
CA ILE A 69 0.30 -0.13 -11.56
C ILE A 69 0.99 0.64 -10.43
N LEU A 70 2.25 0.30 -10.13
CA LEU A 70 3.02 0.96 -9.07
C LEU A 70 3.40 2.38 -9.45
N GLU A 71 3.71 2.64 -10.71
CA GLU A 71 3.91 4.00 -11.23
C GLU A 71 2.62 4.83 -11.10
N GLY A 72 1.46 4.21 -11.32
CA GLY A 72 0.15 4.80 -11.05
C GLY A 72 -0.06 5.22 -9.59
N HIS A 73 0.48 4.46 -8.62
CA HIS A 73 0.47 4.85 -7.20
C HIS A 73 1.29 6.12 -6.95
N ILE A 74 2.44 6.26 -7.63
CA ILE A 74 3.27 7.48 -7.53
C ILE A 74 2.50 8.68 -8.08
N VAL A 75 1.83 8.52 -9.22
CA VAL A 75 1.03 9.59 -9.83
C VAL A 75 -0.12 10.00 -8.89
N LEU A 76 -0.85 9.03 -8.33
CA LEU A 76 -1.97 9.29 -7.41
C LEU A 76 -1.54 10.06 -6.15
N ILE A 77 -0.50 9.59 -5.46
CA ILE A 77 -0.04 10.24 -4.22
C ILE A 77 0.60 11.60 -4.49
N SER A 78 1.13 11.81 -5.71
CA SER A 78 1.72 13.07 -6.15
C SER A 78 0.70 14.06 -6.69
N ASP A 79 -0.57 13.69 -6.75
CA ASP A 79 -1.63 14.58 -7.21
C ASP A 79 -1.76 15.81 -6.30
N PRO A 80 -1.67 17.03 -6.84
CA PRO A 80 -1.68 18.25 -6.04
C PRO A 80 -2.93 18.38 -5.18
N PHE A 81 -4.10 17.98 -5.69
CA PHE A 81 -5.34 18.07 -4.95
C PHE A 81 -5.33 17.14 -3.72
N MET A 82 -4.84 15.90 -3.87
CA MET A 82 -4.69 14.98 -2.74
C MET A 82 -3.73 15.54 -1.69
N GLN A 83 -2.58 16.06 -2.12
CA GLN A 83 -1.59 16.64 -1.21
C GLN A 83 -2.11 17.87 -0.49
N ASP A 84 -2.80 18.80 -1.19
CA ASP A 84 -3.34 20.01 -0.61
C ASP A 84 -4.38 19.69 0.47
N GLN A 85 -5.23 18.67 0.25
CA GLN A 85 -6.19 18.22 1.27
C GLN A 85 -5.48 17.69 2.53
N VAL A 86 -4.42 16.89 2.39
CA VAL A 86 -3.65 16.41 3.55
C VAL A 86 -2.98 17.58 4.28
N LYS A 87 -2.35 18.50 3.53
CA LYS A 87 -1.69 19.67 4.10
C LYS A 87 -2.67 20.60 4.82
N GLU A 88 -3.88 20.75 4.31
CA GLU A 88 -4.95 21.54 4.95
C GLU A 88 -5.33 20.93 6.31
N LEU A 89 -5.54 19.60 6.39
CA LEU A 89 -5.87 18.94 7.65
C LEU A 89 -4.74 19.05 8.67
N ILE A 90 -3.48 18.88 8.24
CA ILE A 90 -2.31 19.09 9.12
C ILE A 90 -2.24 20.56 9.59
N GLY A 91 -2.45 21.52 8.70
CA GLY A 91 -2.52 22.94 9.03
C GLY A 91 -3.61 23.29 10.06
N ASN A 92 -4.68 22.49 10.08
CA ASN A 92 -5.76 22.59 11.07
C ASN A 92 -5.44 21.84 12.38
N GLY A 93 -4.26 21.26 12.52
CA GLY A 93 -3.78 20.61 13.74
C GLY A 93 -4.01 19.11 13.81
N GLU A 94 -4.35 18.43 12.71
CA GLU A 94 -4.38 16.98 12.68
C GLU A 94 -2.97 16.37 12.53
N CYS A 95 -2.72 15.20 13.13
CA CYS A 95 -1.50 14.46 12.86
C CYS A 95 -1.50 13.89 11.43
N ALA A 96 -0.34 13.74 10.83
CA ALA A 96 -0.19 13.32 9.45
C ALA A 96 -0.86 11.96 9.17
N GLU A 97 -0.85 11.03 10.12
CA GLU A 97 -1.55 9.74 10.00
C GLU A 97 -3.06 9.93 9.82
N ALA A 98 -3.68 10.78 10.67
CA ALA A 98 -5.12 11.03 10.60
C ALA A 98 -5.49 11.79 9.31
N ALA A 99 -4.68 12.77 8.92
CA ALA A 99 -4.88 13.53 7.69
C ALA A 99 -4.80 12.62 6.44
N VAL A 100 -3.76 11.80 6.33
CA VAL A 100 -3.61 10.83 5.23
C VAL A 100 -4.77 9.84 5.20
N ASP A 101 -5.14 9.31 6.36
CA ASP A 101 -6.23 8.34 6.48
C ASP A 101 -7.57 8.92 6.01
N SER A 102 -7.92 10.13 6.48
CA SER A 102 -9.16 10.82 6.13
C SER A 102 -9.23 11.18 4.64
N VAL A 103 -8.14 11.67 4.07
CA VAL A 103 -8.09 12.01 2.64
C VAL A 103 -8.18 10.76 1.78
N CYS A 104 -7.49 9.68 2.13
CA CYS A 104 -7.61 8.42 1.41
C CYS A 104 -9.04 7.86 1.48
N ASP A 105 -9.72 7.92 2.63
CA ASP A 105 -11.13 7.52 2.74
C ASP A 105 -12.05 8.34 1.83
N MET A 106 -11.80 9.65 1.72
CA MET A 106 -12.53 10.52 0.80
C MET A 106 -12.33 10.07 -0.66
N PHE A 107 -11.10 9.82 -1.10
CA PHE A 107 -10.80 9.38 -2.45
C PHE A 107 -11.36 7.99 -2.75
N VAL A 108 -11.24 7.03 -1.82
CA VAL A 108 -11.86 5.70 -1.93
C VAL A 108 -13.36 5.82 -2.13
N SER A 109 -14.03 6.66 -1.32
CA SER A 109 -15.46 6.90 -1.45
C SER A 109 -15.83 7.51 -2.80
N MET A 110 -15.06 8.49 -3.26
CA MET A 110 -15.27 9.16 -4.54
C MET A 110 -15.12 8.19 -5.73
N PHE A 111 -14.05 7.42 -5.77
CA PHE A 111 -13.82 6.47 -6.86
C PHE A 111 -14.80 5.29 -6.85
N SER A 112 -15.24 4.85 -5.67
CA SER A 112 -16.21 3.75 -5.54
C SER A 112 -17.61 4.09 -6.03
N GLN A 113 -17.96 5.38 -6.14
CA GLN A 113 -19.29 5.83 -6.59
C GLN A 113 -19.40 6.00 -8.12
N VAL A 114 -18.29 5.88 -8.83
CA VAL A 114 -18.28 6.04 -10.30
C VAL A 114 -18.69 4.72 -10.97
N ASP A 115 -19.50 4.79 -12.01
CA ASP A 115 -19.97 3.62 -12.79
C ASP A 115 -18.93 3.08 -13.79
N ASP A 116 -17.70 3.57 -13.75
CA ASP A 116 -16.58 3.09 -14.57
C ASP A 116 -15.70 2.13 -13.79
N GLU A 117 -15.52 0.92 -14.29
CA GLU A 117 -14.76 -0.15 -13.63
C GLU A 117 -13.28 0.22 -13.42
N LEU A 118 -12.66 0.88 -14.41
CA LEU A 118 -11.27 1.31 -14.29
C LEU A 118 -11.10 2.37 -13.19
N THR A 119 -12.06 3.28 -13.08
CA THR A 119 -12.06 4.29 -12.02
C THR A 119 -12.30 3.65 -10.64
N ARG A 120 -13.18 2.63 -10.54
CA ARG A 120 -13.40 1.90 -9.28
C ARG A 120 -12.16 1.14 -8.81
N GLN A 121 -11.35 0.62 -9.73
CA GLN A 121 -10.08 -0.02 -9.37
C GLN A 121 -9.12 0.95 -8.68
N ARG A 122 -9.19 2.25 -8.99
CA ARG A 122 -8.42 3.29 -8.28
C ARG A 122 -8.72 3.36 -6.79
N ALA A 123 -9.91 2.98 -6.35
CA ALA A 123 -10.23 2.89 -4.92
C ALA A 123 -9.32 1.86 -4.20
N THR A 124 -9.04 0.74 -4.85
CA THR A 124 -8.11 -0.28 -4.32
C THR A 124 -6.68 0.24 -4.27
N ASP A 125 -6.24 0.96 -5.31
CA ASP A 125 -4.90 1.56 -5.36
C ASP A 125 -4.72 2.59 -4.23
N VAL A 126 -5.72 3.46 -4.01
CA VAL A 126 -5.70 4.42 -2.87
C VAL A 126 -5.66 3.69 -1.53
N GLY A 127 -6.36 2.55 -1.40
CA GLY A 127 -6.31 1.70 -0.22
C GLY A 127 -4.89 1.18 0.07
N ASP A 128 -4.18 0.72 -0.97
CA ASP A 128 -2.77 0.28 -0.85
C ASP A 128 -1.83 1.44 -0.49
N ILE A 129 -1.98 2.58 -1.18
CA ILE A 129 -1.24 3.81 -0.87
C ILE A 129 -1.41 4.20 0.60
N ARG A 130 -2.66 4.22 1.09
CA ARG A 130 -2.98 4.53 2.48
C ARG A 130 -2.21 3.66 3.48
N VAL A 131 -2.30 2.35 3.33
CA VAL A 131 -1.63 1.40 4.23
C VAL A 131 -0.11 1.63 4.24
N ARG A 132 0.48 1.83 3.07
CA ARG A 132 1.93 2.04 2.92
C ARG A 132 2.38 3.39 3.49
N MET A 133 1.63 4.46 3.25
CA MET A 133 1.92 5.77 3.85
C MET A 133 1.82 5.73 5.37
N LEU A 134 0.78 5.09 5.92
CA LEU A 134 0.64 4.93 7.36
C LEU A 134 1.78 4.11 7.97
N LYS A 135 2.25 3.06 7.30
CA LYS A 135 3.43 2.30 7.75
C LYS A 135 4.68 3.17 7.80
N ILE A 136 4.89 4.02 6.80
CA ILE A 136 6.03 4.95 6.77
C ILE A 136 5.92 5.95 7.93
N LEU A 137 4.76 6.58 8.10
CA LEU A 137 4.52 7.57 9.15
C LEU A 137 4.65 7.00 10.57
N THR A 138 4.16 5.78 10.79
CA THR A 138 4.24 5.11 12.11
C THR A 138 5.56 4.38 12.35
N GLY A 139 6.43 4.28 11.34
CA GLY A 139 7.65 3.47 11.43
C GLY A 139 7.37 1.95 11.49
N THR A 140 6.16 1.51 11.13
CA THR A 140 5.80 0.10 11.10
C THR A 140 6.55 -0.60 9.97
N PRO A 141 7.29 -1.69 10.24
CA PRO A 141 8.05 -2.36 9.19
C PRO A 141 7.11 -2.97 8.16
N ASP A 142 7.47 -2.84 6.88
CA ASP A 142 6.83 -3.61 5.81
C ASP A 142 7.22 -5.08 5.93
N ILE A 143 6.22 -5.96 5.86
CA ILE A 143 6.47 -7.38 5.66
C ILE A 143 6.78 -7.55 4.17
N ASN A 144 8.06 -7.70 3.84
CA ASN A 144 8.45 -7.99 2.47
C ASN A 144 8.17 -9.47 2.18
N ILE A 145 7.14 -9.74 1.39
CA ILE A 145 6.79 -11.10 0.98
C ILE A 145 7.95 -11.76 0.21
N GLY A 146 8.84 -10.97 -0.38
CA GLY A 146 10.06 -11.46 -1.06
C GLY A 146 11.08 -12.11 -0.12
N ASP A 147 11.08 -11.74 1.15
CA ASP A 147 12.03 -12.23 2.14
C ASP A 147 11.55 -13.50 2.87
N VAL A 148 10.38 -14.05 2.48
CA VAL A 148 9.91 -15.29 3.08
C VAL A 148 10.83 -16.47 2.73
N PRO A 149 11.08 -17.39 3.71
CA PRO A 149 11.89 -18.57 3.46
C PRO A 149 11.34 -19.44 2.33
N ALA A 150 12.22 -20.18 1.65
CA ALA A 150 11.80 -21.17 0.67
C ALA A 150 10.83 -22.18 1.25
N GLY A 151 9.80 -22.55 0.50
CA GLY A 151 8.75 -23.45 0.94
C GLY A 151 7.73 -22.78 1.88
N THR A 152 7.49 -21.48 1.77
CA THR A 152 6.46 -20.79 2.55
C THR A 152 5.08 -20.92 1.89
N VAL A 153 4.05 -21.18 2.71
CA VAL A 153 2.65 -21.02 2.32
C VAL A 153 2.15 -19.69 2.88
N ILE A 154 1.80 -18.77 1.99
CA ILE A 154 1.27 -17.46 2.35
C ILE A 154 -0.23 -17.59 2.57
N VAL A 155 -0.71 -17.05 3.69
CA VAL A 155 -2.14 -16.89 3.98
C VAL A 155 -2.42 -15.41 4.13
N ALA A 156 -3.26 -14.87 3.25
CA ALA A 156 -3.62 -13.46 3.25
C ALA A 156 -5.12 -13.31 2.97
N LYS A 157 -5.73 -12.28 3.54
CA LYS A 157 -7.12 -11.93 3.22
C LYS A 157 -7.21 -11.38 1.78
N ASP A 158 -6.21 -10.61 1.39
CA ASP A 158 -6.02 -10.05 0.07
C ASP A 158 -4.53 -9.77 -0.16
N LEU A 159 -4.12 -9.68 -1.42
CA LEU A 159 -2.77 -9.31 -1.81
C LEU A 159 -2.81 -8.08 -2.70
N THR A 160 -2.34 -6.97 -2.16
CA THR A 160 -2.26 -5.72 -2.91
C THR A 160 -1.19 -5.78 -4.02
N PRO A 161 -1.25 -4.89 -5.03
CA PRO A 161 -0.23 -4.84 -6.07
C PRO A 161 1.19 -4.69 -5.53
N SER A 162 1.38 -3.87 -4.49
CA SER A 162 2.69 -3.67 -3.86
C SER A 162 3.21 -4.94 -3.18
N MET A 163 2.35 -5.75 -2.60
CA MET A 163 2.71 -7.03 -2.00
C MET A 163 3.09 -8.07 -3.04
N THR A 164 2.29 -8.17 -4.12
CA THR A 164 2.55 -9.12 -5.19
C THR A 164 3.85 -8.82 -5.95
N ALA A 165 4.23 -7.55 -6.05
CA ALA A 165 5.49 -7.12 -6.63
C ALA A 165 6.73 -7.72 -5.94
N GLY A 166 6.62 -7.96 -4.63
CA GLY A 166 7.70 -8.54 -3.82
C GLY A 166 7.84 -10.06 -3.91
N ILE A 167 6.86 -10.79 -4.45
CA ILE A 167 6.84 -12.26 -4.41
C ILE A 167 8.02 -12.87 -5.20
N VAL A 168 8.82 -13.68 -4.52
CA VAL A 168 9.81 -14.57 -5.13
C VAL A 168 9.17 -15.95 -5.28
N LYS A 169 8.87 -16.30 -6.53
CA LYS A 169 8.06 -17.50 -6.89
C LYS A 169 8.65 -18.79 -6.32
N GLU A 170 9.97 -18.88 -6.30
CA GLU A 170 10.72 -20.03 -5.84
C GLU A 170 10.60 -20.26 -4.32
N ASN A 171 10.29 -19.19 -3.58
CA ASN A 171 10.14 -19.26 -2.13
C ASN A 171 8.72 -19.63 -1.69
N VAL A 172 7.72 -19.46 -2.58
CA VAL A 172 6.32 -19.62 -2.24
C VAL A 172 5.78 -20.96 -2.72
N ALA A 173 5.46 -21.85 -1.77
CA ALA A 173 4.87 -23.15 -2.04
C ALA A 173 3.35 -23.09 -2.32
N GLY A 174 2.68 -22.03 -1.86
CA GLY A 174 1.25 -21.82 -2.09
C GLY A 174 0.77 -20.50 -1.49
N ILE A 175 -0.39 -20.04 -1.97
CA ILE A 175 -1.09 -18.84 -1.48
C ILE A 175 -2.55 -19.23 -1.20
N ILE A 176 -3.06 -18.83 -0.04
CA ILE A 176 -4.42 -19.11 0.43
C ILE A 176 -5.08 -17.80 0.85
#